data_9055f4a3b0bd1e561efa786d3c8f02a4
#
_entry.id   9055f4a3b0bd1e561efa786d3c8f02a4
#
_cell.length_a   1.000
_cell.length_b   1.000
_cell.length_c   1.000
_cell.angle_alpha   90.00
_cell.angle_beta   90.00
_cell.angle_gamma   90.00
#
_symmetry.space_group_name_H-M   'P 1'
#
loop_
_entity.id
_entity.type
_entity.pdbx_description
1 polymer ?
#
loop_
_entity_poly.entity_id
_entity_poly.type
_entity_poly.pdbx_seq_one_letter_code
_entity_poly.pdbx_strand_id
1 'polypeptide(L)'
;MASQNTILDVQNVSKRFGARELFANLSFSIAEGQKVGLIARNGTGKSTLLSILTGREIQDEGAIVYRNGIRTGYLEQEPVFNPDDTVLDACFNHQGDDEKIVKAKQILTRLKIADLSQPMGQLSGGQRKRVALANALITEPDFLILDEPTNHLDLEMIEWLEGFLQRGNKSILMVTHDRYFLDRVCDVILELDDHTIYTYRGNYAYYLEKRQERIDNRRAEQARAANLYRTELEWMRRMPQARGHKAKYREDAFYELEARAHQRIEERQVRLKASNVYIGSKIFECQYVSKRFGKDKVILDNFYYNFARFEKMGIVGNNGTGKSTFIKLLLGLQRPDEGRFDIGETVKFGYYSQDGLQFDEQERVIDIITKRAEYIDLGGGRHLSASQFLQRFLFTPEEQYDYVYKLSGGQRRKLYLCTVLMENPNFLILDEPTNDLDIQTLQVLEEYLQDFPGCVIVVSHDRYFMDKVVDHILVFKGEGVIDDFPGNYTQYRQYSVLQSKEEAKADASVKEKKSYRNDSRRRMSYKEKREFEQLEKDIASLEQQQHEIEEALCSGTLSVEELTEKSRLLPKLKEEIDEKSMRWLELSEIEG
;
A
#
# COMPACT_ATOMS: atom_id res chain seq x y z
N MET A 1 6.34 35.51 9.82
CA MET A 1 5.17 36.00 9.09
C MET A 1 4.51 34.79 8.45
N ALA A 2 3.37 34.35 8.96
CA ALA A 2 2.57 33.29 8.32
C ALA A 2 2.17 33.80 6.93
N SER A 3 2.44 33.03 5.88
CA SER A 3 1.99 33.39 4.53
C SER A 3 0.46 33.43 4.52
N GLN A 4 -0.16 34.31 3.74
CA GLN A 4 -1.61 34.52 3.66
C GLN A 4 -2.43 33.24 3.36
N ASN A 5 -1.79 32.11 3.05
CA ASN A 5 -2.40 30.84 2.67
C ASN A 5 -2.20 29.70 3.69
N THR A 6 -1.73 29.98 4.93
CA THR A 6 -1.56 28.94 5.94
C THR A 6 -2.90 28.58 6.57
N ILE A 7 -3.23 27.27 6.60
CA ILE A 7 -4.45 26.74 7.23
C ILE A 7 -4.19 26.33 8.67
N LEU A 8 -3.06 25.67 8.90
CA LEU A 8 -2.63 25.17 10.20
C LEU A 8 -1.19 25.59 10.45
N ASP A 9 -0.93 26.17 11.61
CA ASP A 9 0.40 26.50 12.09
C ASP A 9 0.62 25.92 13.48
N VAL A 10 1.61 25.04 13.59
CA VAL A 10 2.00 24.35 14.82
C VAL A 10 3.33 24.91 15.28
N GLN A 11 3.39 25.44 16.51
CA GLN A 11 4.53 26.19 17.03
C GLN A 11 5.00 25.58 18.34
N ASN A 12 6.22 25.00 18.34
CA ASN A 12 6.93 24.47 19.51
C ASN A 12 6.09 23.53 20.39
N VAL A 13 5.26 22.68 19.75
CA VAL A 13 4.38 21.76 20.46
C VAL A 13 5.18 20.61 21.05
N SER A 14 4.99 20.37 22.36
CA SER A 14 5.63 19.29 23.11
C SER A 14 4.57 18.46 23.84
N LYS A 15 4.84 17.14 23.98
CA LYS A 15 3.99 16.21 24.72
C LYS A 15 4.78 15.11 25.40
N ARG A 16 4.46 14.86 26.68
CA ARG A 16 5.04 13.79 27.50
C ARG A 16 3.95 12.97 28.16
N PHE A 17 4.20 11.68 28.36
CA PHE A 17 3.40 10.82 29.21
C PHE A 17 4.26 10.30 30.35
N GLY A 18 4.10 10.89 31.52
CA GLY A 18 4.96 10.62 32.69
C GLY A 18 6.42 10.95 32.39
N ALA A 19 7.30 9.96 32.46
CA ALA A 19 8.72 10.13 32.15
C ALA A 19 9.06 10.00 30.66
N ARG A 20 8.11 9.53 29.84
CA ARG A 20 8.32 9.30 28.41
C ARG A 20 7.97 10.57 27.63
N GLU A 21 8.97 11.16 26.99
CA GLU A 21 8.79 12.23 26.02
C GLU A 21 8.41 11.62 24.66
N LEU A 22 7.26 12.01 24.10
CA LEU A 22 6.84 11.59 22.77
C LEU A 22 7.47 12.46 21.69
N PHE A 23 7.35 13.77 21.87
CA PHE A 23 7.95 14.76 20.99
C PHE A 23 8.14 16.10 21.71
N ALA A 24 9.13 16.87 21.25
CA ALA A 24 9.50 18.16 21.81
C ALA A 24 9.68 19.21 20.71
N ASN A 25 9.19 20.41 20.98
CA ASN A 25 9.37 21.59 20.12
C ASN A 25 8.99 21.38 18.64
N LEU A 26 7.92 20.59 18.36
CA LEU A 26 7.47 20.38 17.01
C LEU A 26 6.95 21.68 16.40
N SER A 27 7.46 22.04 15.23
CA SER A 27 7.02 23.22 14.49
C SER A 27 6.88 22.89 13.00
N PHE A 28 5.68 23.08 12.45
CA PHE A 28 5.40 22.92 11.04
C PHE A 28 4.14 23.67 10.67
N SER A 29 3.95 23.96 9.40
CA SER A 29 2.75 24.61 8.88
C SER A 29 2.22 23.90 7.65
N ILE A 30 0.90 23.94 7.47
CA ILE A 30 0.19 23.38 6.31
C ILE A 30 -0.51 24.51 5.59
N ALA A 31 -0.23 24.62 4.29
CA ALA A 31 -0.85 25.61 3.43
C ALA A 31 -2.18 25.11 2.83
N GLU A 32 -2.99 26.04 2.33
CA GLU A 32 -4.23 25.73 1.62
C GLU A 32 -3.96 24.88 0.36
N GLY A 33 -4.76 23.84 0.18
CA GLY A 33 -4.62 22.87 -0.92
C GLY A 33 -3.44 21.91 -0.80
N GLN A 34 -2.63 22.01 0.25
CA GLN A 34 -1.48 21.15 0.46
C GLN A 34 -1.90 19.78 0.99
N LYS A 35 -1.31 18.72 0.43
CA LYS A 35 -1.55 17.33 0.84
C LYS A 35 -0.30 16.78 1.52
N VAL A 36 -0.41 16.57 2.82
CA VAL A 36 0.70 16.25 3.70
C VAL A 36 0.56 14.84 4.24
N GLY A 37 1.59 14.01 4.05
CA GLY A 37 1.73 12.69 4.67
C GLY A 37 2.60 12.77 5.92
N LEU A 38 2.13 12.25 7.05
CA LEU A 38 2.90 12.13 8.27
C LEU A 38 3.40 10.70 8.44
N ILE A 39 4.72 10.54 8.45
CA ILE A 39 5.40 9.26 8.63
C ILE A 39 6.11 9.27 9.98
N ALA A 40 6.01 8.19 10.75
CA ALA A 40 6.75 7.98 11.98
C ALA A 40 6.75 6.50 12.38
N ARG A 41 7.68 6.11 13.26
CA ARG A 41 7.69 4.77 13.87
C ARG A 41 6.44 4.56 14.74
N ASN A 42 6.08 3.30 14.97
CA ASN A 42 5.03 2.99 15.91
C ASN A 42 5.45 3.36 17.34
N GLY A 43 4.52 3.95 18.09
CA GLY A 43 4.77 4.40 19.46
C GLY A 43 5.47 5.76 19.61
N THR A 44 5.74 6.51 18.54
CA THR A 44 6.34 7.86 18.60
C THR A 44 5.32 8.98 18.82
N GLY A 45 4.02 8.66 18.93
CA GLY A 45 2.99 9.64 19.23
C GLY A 45 2.23 10.21 18.03
N LYS A 46 2.18 9.51 16.87
CA LYS A 46 1.39 9.93 15.68
C LYS A 46 -0.07 10.25 16.05
N SER A 47 -0.77 9.26 16.60
CA SER A 47 -2.20 9.40 16.95
C SER A 47 -2.41 10.44 18.06
N THR A 48 -1.45 10.56 18.99
CA THR A 48 -1.45 11.62 20.00
C THR A 48 -1.32 13.01 19.36
N LEU A 49 -0.42 13.17 18.38
CA LEU A 49 -0.30 14.43 17.63
C LEU A 49 -1.61 14.76 16.89
N LEU A 50 -2.23 13.78 16.22
CA LEU A 50 -3.52 13.99 15.56
C LEU A 50 -4.63 14.33 16.57
N SER A 51 -4.65 13.69 17.75
CA SER A 51 -5.60 14.01 18.82
C SER A 51 -5.41 15.43 19.36
N ILE A 52 -4.17 15.89 19.49
CA ILE A 52 -3.85 17.27 19.88
C ILE A 52 -4.29 18.26 18.79
N LEU A 53 -4.00 17.96 17.52
CA LEU A 53 -4.45 18.78 16.39
C LEU A 53 -5.98 18.88 16.30
N THR A 54 -6.71 17.84 16.68
CA THR A 54 -8.18 17.85 16.67
C THR A 54 -8.80 18.41 17.96
N GLY A 55 -7.98 18.84 18.93
CA GLY A 55 -8.42 19.41 20.21
C GLY A 55 -8.98 18.38 21.19
N ARG A 56 -8.78 17.09 20.96
CA ARG A 56 -9.21 16.00 21.87
C ARG A 56 -8.24 15.78 23.02
N GLU A 57 -7.00 16.12 22.79
CA GLU A 57 -5.95 16.09 23.79
C GLU A 57 -5.24 17.45 23.85
N ILE A 58 -4.69 17.80 25.01
CA ILE A 58 -4.02 19.08 25.24
C ILE A 58 -2.52 18.85 25.16
N GLN A 59 -1.80 19.70 24.43
CA GLN A 59 -0.34 19.76 24.44
C GLN A 59 0.16 20.27 25.79
N ASP A 60 1.39 19.88 26.14
CA ASP A 60 2.02 20.35 27.37
C ASP A 60 2.64 21.74 27.17
N GLU A 61 3.23 22.00 25.98
CA GLU A 61 3.83 23.29 25.61
C GLU A 61 3.52 23.61 24.14
N GLY A 62 3.65 24.89 23.77
CA GLY A 62 3.48 25.37 22.40
C GLY A 62 2.07 25.82 22.07
N ALA A 63 1.82 26.14 20.79
CA ALA A 63 0.55 26.64 20.31
C ALA A 63 0.17 26.01 18.98
N ILE A 64 -1.14 25.83 18.76
CA ILE A 64 -1.73 25.38 17.50
C ILE A 64 -2.69 26.45 17.04
N VAL A 65 -2.47 26.97 15.84
CA VAL A 65 -3.26 28.06 15.27
C VAL A 65 -3.90 27.60 13.97
N TYR A 66 -5.22 27.59 13.96
CA TYR A 66 -6.02 27.38 12.75
C TYR A 66 -6.44 28.71 12.15
N ARG A 67 -6.53 28.79 10.82
CA ARG A 67 -7.17 29.92 10.15
C ARG A 67 -8.66 29.98 10.56
N ASN A 68 -9.15 31.17 10.86
CA ASN A 68 -10.54 31.37 11.28
C ASN A 68 -11.54 30.87 10.22
N GLY A 69 -12.60 30.21 10.67
CA GLY A 69 -13.71 29.75 9.82
C GLY A 69 -13.45 28.45 9.05
N ILE A 70 -12.36 27.75 9.30
CA ILE A 70 -12.06 26.46 8.65
C ILE A 70 -12.92 25.36 9.26
N ARG A 71 -13.52 24.55 8.40
CA ARG A 71 -14.19 23.30 8.76
C ARG A 71 -13.18 22.16 8.70
N THR A 72 -12.96 21.48 9.81
CA THR A 72 -12.05 20.32 9.90
C THR A 72 -12.86 19.02 9.90
N GLY A 73 -12.41 18.04 9.11
CA GLY A 73 -12.90 16.66 9.17
C GLY A 73 -11.82 15.74 9.74
N TYR A 74 -12.21 14.80 10.58
CA TYR A 74 -11.26 13.87 11.19
C TYR A 74 -11.73 12.41 11.05
N LEU A 75 -10.87 11.56 10.53
CA LEU A 75 -11.02 10.11 10.57
C LEU A 75 -10.11 9.54 11.65
N GLU A 76 -10.71 8.95 12.67
CA GLU A 76 -10.00 8.28 13.77
C GLU A 76 -9.54 6.88 13.38
N GLN A 77 -8.48 6.41 14.03
CA GLN A 77 -8.01 5.05 13.87
C GLN A 77 -9.06 4.02 14.32
N GLU A 78 -9.74 4.26 15.45
CA GLU A 78 -10.81 3.41 15.99
C GLU A 78 -12.07 4.26 16.24
N PRO A 79 -12.95 4.41 15.24
CA PRO A 79 -14.15 5.22 15.38
C PRO A 79 -15.16 4.55 16.32
N VAL A 80 -15.71 5.34 17.23
CA VAL A 80 -16.76 4.91 18.18
C VAL A 80 -18.10 5.42 17.69
N PHE A 81 -19.07 4.51 17.56
CA PHE A 81 -20.45 4.81 17.19
C PHE A 81 -21.42 4.25 18.24
N ASN A 82 -22.61 4.84 18.33
CA ASN A 82 -23.69 4.25 19.10
C ASN A 82 -24.16 2.97 18.38
N PRO A 83 -24.18 1.80 19.06
CA PRO A 83 -24.55 0.53 18.43
C PRO A 83 -25.97 0.49 17.84
N ASP A 84 -26.88 1.30 18.37
CA ASP A 84 -28.31 1.32 17.99
C ASP A 84 -28.57 2.22 16.77
N ASP A 85 -27.67 3.14 16.43
CA ASP A 85 -27.82 4.01 15.27
C ASP A 85 -27.75 3.21 13.97
N THR A 86 -28.57 3.58 12.99
CA THR A 86 -28.41 3.05 11.63
C THR A 86 -27.19 3.67 10.96
N VAL A 87 -26.68 3.04 9.91
CA VAL A 87 -25.55 3.58 9.10
C VAL A 87 -25.87 5.02 8.64
N LEU A 88 -27.11 5.28 8.24
CA LEU A 88 -27.50 6.60 7.77
C LEU A 88 -27.58 7.62 8.91
N ASP A 89 -28.12 7.24 10.07
CA ASP A 89 -28.17 8.09 11.26
C ASP A 89 -26.78 8.44 11.77
N ALA A 90 -25.87 7.48 11.77
CA ALA A 90 -24.46 7.67 12.11
C ALA A 90 -23.74 8.68 11.19
N CYS A 91 -24.23 8.87 9.95
CA CYS A 91 -23.68 9.87 9.03
C CYS A 91 -24.22 11.29 9.26
N PHE A 92 -25.41 11.47 9.83
CA PHE A 92 -26.09 12.77 9.85
C PHE A 92 -26.57 13.23 11.23
N ASN A 93 -26.36 12.46 12.31
CA ASN A 93 -26.91 12.75 13.64
C ASN A 93 -28.42 13.13 13.57
N HIS A 94 -29.19 12.39 12.77
CA HIS A 94 -30.63 12.61 12.53
C HIS A 94 -31.02 13.96 11.85
N GLN A 95 -30.06 14.71 11.28
CA GLN A 95 -30.28 16.03 10.67
C GLN A 95 -29.68 16.13 9.26
N GLY A 96 -30.10 15.30 8.32
CA GLY A 96 -29.59 15.31 6.93
C GLY A 96 -30.49 16.11 5.97
N ASP A 97 -29.92 17.03 5.17
CA ASP A 97 -30.55 17.57 3.98
C ASP A 97 -30.58 16.50 2.86
N ASP A 98 -31.60 16.51 2.01
CA ASP A 98 -31.75 15.54 0.92
C ASP A 98 -30.53 15.45 0.00
N GLU A 99 -29.86 16.55 -0.29
CA GLU A 99 -28.62 16.59 -1.09
C GLU A 99 -27.47 15.84 -0.42
N LYS A 100 -27.29 16.03 0.89
CA LYS A 100 -26.25 15.34 1.65
C LYS A 100 -26.53 13.84 1.74
N ILE A 101 -27.80 13.45 1.86
CA ILE A 101 -28.23 12.05 1.87
C ILE A 101 -27.90 11.35 0.54
N VAL A 102 -28.16 12.00 -0.59
CA VAL A 102 -27.81 11.44 -1.92
C VAL A 102 -26.31 11.25 -2.04
N LYS A 103 -25.51 12.23 -1.61
CA LYS A 103 -24.06 12.17 -1.63
C LYS A 103 -23.51 11.07 -0.71
N ALA A 104 -24.07 10.96 0.49
CA ALA A 104 -23.74 9.89 1.42
C ALA A 104 -23.98 8.52 0.81
N LYS A 105 -25.15 8.31 0.20
CA LYS A 105 -25.48 7.07 -0.50
C LYS A 105 -24.46 6.74 -1.58
N GLN A 106 -24.03 7.73 -2.37
CA GLN A 106 -23.02 7.54 -3.39
C GLN A 106 -21.66 7.11 -2.80
N ILE A 107 -21.19 7.79 -1.75
CA ILE A 107 -19.91 7.48 -1.07
C ILE A 107 -19.99 6.11 -0.40
N LEU A 108 -21.05 5.81 0.35
CA LEU A 108 -21.23 4.53 1.03
C LEU A 108 -21.34 3.36 0.05
N THR A 109 -22.00 3.55 -1.10
CA THR A 109 -22.03 2.55 -2.19
C THR A 109 -20.64 2.28 -2.74
N ARG A 110 -19.83 3.32 -2.94
CA ARG A 110 -18.41 3.16 -3.36
C ARG A 110 -17.57 2.45 -2.33
N LEU A 111 -17.88 2.65 -1.04
CA LEU A 111 -17.24 1.95 0.08
C LEU A 111 -17.89 0.58 0.37
N LYS A 112 -18.72 0.06 -0.55
CA LYS A 112 -19.38 -1.25 -0.48
C LYS A 112 -20.18 -1.46 0.82
N ILE A 113 -20.87 -0.43 1.31
CA ILE A 113 -21.86 -0.49 2.35
C ILE A 113 -23.23 -0.53 1.66
N ALA A 114 -23.84 -1.71 1.59
CA ALA A 114 -25.06 -1.92 0.82
C ALA A 114 -26.34 -1.57 1.60
N ASP A 115 -26.40 -1.98 2.86
CA ASP A 115 -27.57 -1.76 3.72
C ASP A 115 -27.33 -0.56 4.63
N LEU A 116 -28.03 0.54 4.34
CA LEU A 116 -27.93 1.80 5.08
C LEU A 116 -28.85 1.84 6.31
N SER A 117 -29.77 0.89 6.42
CA SER A 117 -30.69 0.74 7.55
C SER A 117 -30.14 -0.20 8.64
N GLN A 118 -29.01 -0.88 8.37
CA GLN A 118 -28.38 -1.80 9.31
C GLN A 118 -27.83 -1.03 10.53
N PRO A 119 -28.09 -1.53 11.78
CA PRO A 119 -27.52 -0.95 12.99
C PRO A 119 -25.98 -1.03 13.02
N MET A 120 -25.32 0.02 13.54
CA MET A 120 -23.86 0.10 13.64
C MET A 120 -23.27 -1.03 14.49
N GLY A 121 -23.99 -1.53 15.48
CA GLY A 121 -23.58 -2.65 16.33
C GLY A 121 -23.41 -3.99 15.59
N GLN A 122 -24.09 -4.17 14.44
CA GLN A 122 -24.02 -5.38 13.63
C GLN A 122 -22.89 -5.32 12.58
N LEU A 123 -22.27 -4.16 12.39
CA LEU A 123 -21.19 -3.99 11.44
C LEU A 123 -19.86 -4.55 11.97
N SER A 124 -19.07 -5.14 11.08
CA SER A 124 -17.68 -5.50 11.38
C SER A 124 -16.83 -4.24 11.64
N GLY A 125 -15.70 -4.39 12.32
CA GLY A 125 -14.76 -3.29 12.56
C GLY A 125 -14.35 -2.55 11.28
N GLY A 126 -14.07 -3.31 10.21
CA GLY A 126 -13.73 -2.73 8.90
C GLY A 126 -14.91 -1.98 8.26
N GLN A 127 -16.14 -2.46 8.41
CA GLN A 127 -17.33 -1.73 7.93
C GLN A 127 -17.55 -0.44 8.72
N ARG A 128 -17.41 -0.47 10.05
CA ARG A 128 -17.49 0.74 10.89
C ARG A 128 -16.46 1.80 10.48
N LYS A 129 -15.22 1.37 10.18
CA LYS A 129 -14.18 2.29 9.71
C LYS A 129 -14.53 2.91 8.35
N ARG A 130 -15.13 2.14 7.44
CA ARG A 130 -15.61 2.65 6.15
C ARG A 130 -16.74 3.67 6.29
N VAL A 131 -17.65 3.46 7.25
CA VAL A 131 -18.71 4.46 7.57
C VAL A 131 -18.09 5.73 8.16
N ALA A 132 -17.08 5.61 9.05
CA ALA A 132 -16.35 6.78 9.57
C ALA A 132 -15.63 7.57 8.49
N LEU A 133 -15.00 6.87 7.54
CA LEU A 133 -14.40 7.51 6.37
C LEU A 133 -15.47 8.26 5.55
N ALA A 134 -16.62 7.62 5.29
CA ALA A 134 -17.73 8.29 4.61
C ALA A 134 -18.15 9.59 5.34
N ASN A 135 -18.29 9.55 6.66
CA ASN A 135 -18.65 10.72 7.46
C ASN A 135 -17.66 11.87 7.30
N ALA A 136 -16.35 11.55 7.36
CA ALA A 136 -15.31 12.56 7.19
C ALA A 136 -15.33 13.19 5.78
N LEU A 137 -15.77 12.43 4.75
CA LEU A 137 -15.81 12.90 3.37
C LEU A 137 -17.12 13.64 3.02
N ILE A 138 -18.26 13.24 3.61
CA ILE A 138 -19.59 13.83 3.35
C ILE A 138 -19.66 15.28 3.79
N THR A 139 -19.00 15.61 4.90
CA THR A 139 -19.00 16.97 5.47
C THR A 139 -18.28 18.00 4.60
N GLU A 140 -17.56 17.56 3.57
CA GLU A 140 -16.72 18.41 2.70
C GLU A 140 -15.88 19.42 3.48
N PRO A 141 -15.01 18.96 4.36
CA PRO A 141 -14.19 19.86 5.16
C PRO A 141 -13.16 20.59 4.27
N ASP A 142 -12.76 21.78 4.70
CA ASP A 142 -11.68 22.54 4.08
C ASP A 142 -10.31 21.95 4.42
N PHE A 143 -10.22 21.33 5.60
CA PHE A 143 -9.05 20.60 6.07
C PHE A 143 -9.43 19.21 6.58
N LEU A 144 -8.83 18.17 6.00
CA LEU A 144 -9.11 16.77 6.30
C LEU A 144 -7.93 16.12 6.99
N ILE A 145 -8.16 15.57 8.17
CA ILE A 145 -7.18 14.79 8.94
C ILE A 145 -7.58 13.32 8.87
N LEU A 146 -6.68 12.46 8.39
CA LEU A 146 -6.94 11.04 8.18
C LEU A 146 -5.92 10.18 8.93
N ASP A 147 -6.37 9.32 9.85
CA ASP A 147 -5.55 8.33 10.53
C ASP A 147 -5.78 6.95 9.94
N GLU A 148 -4.79 6.45 9.18
CA GLU A 148 -4.78 5.17 8.47
C GLU A 148 -6.03 4.94 7.60
N PRO A 149 -6.32 5.81 6.61
CA PRO A 149 -7.55 5.73 5.82
C PRO A 149 -7.61 4.52 4.88
N THR A 150 -6.49 3.90 4.54
CA THR A 150 -6.41 2.76 3.62
C THR A 150 -6.63 1.42 4.30
N ASN A 151 -6.51 1.35 5.64
CA ASN A 151 -6.73 0.12 6.39
C ASN A 151 -8.17 -0.40 6.24
N HIS A 152 -8.31 -1.70 6.01
CA HIS A 152 -9.60 -2.40 5.78
C HIS A 152 -10.33 -2.02 4.48
N LEU A 153 -9.71 -1.23 3.60
CA LEU A 153 -10.21 -1.00 2.26
C LEU A 153 -9.65 -2.06 1.32
N ASP A 154 -10.45 -2.50 0.37
CA ASP A 154 -9.94 -3.26 -0.76
C ASP A 154 -9.37 -2.30 -1.82
N LEU A 155 -8.71 -2.89 -2.79
CA LEU A 155 -7.98 -2.13 -3.79
C LEU A 155 -8.84 -1.15 -4.59
N GLU A 156 -10.06 -1.54 -4.97
CA GLU A 156 -10.98 -0.66 -5.72
C GLU A 156 -11.37 0.57 -4.91
N MET A 157 -11.58 0.37 -3.58
CA MET A 157 -11.90 1.46 -2.66
C MET A 157 -10.67 2.38 -2.48
N ILE A 158 -9.46 1.83 -2.38
CA ILE A 158 -8.23 2.61 -2.28
C ILE A 158 -8.04 3.47 -3.54
N GLU A 159 -8.18 2.89 -4.74
CA GLU A 159 -8.08 3.62 -6.00
C GLU A 159 -9.14 4.72 -6.14
N TRP A 160 -10.36 4.43 -5.72
CA TRP A 160 -11.40 5.44 -5.68
C TRP A 160 -11.06 6.59 -4.72
N LEU A 161 -10.57 6.25 -3.52
CA LEU A 161 -10.18 7.24 -2.51
C LEU A 161 -9.00 8.09 -2.99
N GLU A 162 -7.98 7.49 -3.62
CA GLU A 162 -6.88 8.20 -4.29
C GLU A 162 -7.43 9.27 -5.26
N GLY A 163 -8.29 8.84 -6.20
CA GLY A 163 -8.90 9.74 -7.17
C GLY A 163 -9.80 10.81 -6.55
N PHE A 164 -10.48 10.51 -5.44
CA PHE A 164 -11.30 11.46 -4.71
C PHE A 164 -10.46 12.53 -4.01
N LEU A 165 -9.37 12.13 -3.33
CA LEU A 165 -8.49 13.04 -2.61
C LEU A 165 -7.58 13.87 -3.53
N GLN A 166 -7.27 13.35 -4.73
CA GLN A 166 -6.51 14.10 -5.73
C GLN A 166 -7.33 15.24 -6.33
N ARG A 167 -8.64 15.06 -6.45
CA ARG A 167 -9.54 16.07 -7.04
C ARG A 167 -9.84 17.19 -6.05
N GLY A 168 -9.83 18.42 -6.54
CA GLY A 168 -10.15 19.61 -5.74
C GLY A 168 -8.96 20.16 -4.95
N ASN A 169 -9.17 21.33 -4.36
CA ASN A 169 -8.16 22.08 -3.59
C ASN A 169 -8.28 21.83 -2.09
N LYS A 170 -8.49 20.56 -1.68
CA LYS A 170 -8.62 20.19 -0.27
C LYS A 170 -7.24 20.10 0.38
N SER A 171 -7.13 20.66 1.57
CA SER A 171 -5.93 20.48 2.39
C SER A 171 -6.05 19.21 3.21
N ILE A 172 -5.01 18.41 3.23
CA ILE A 172 -5.04 17.08 3.84
C ILE A 172 -3.80 16.89 4.71
N LEU A 173 -4.01 16.38 5.92
CA LEU A 173 -2.97 15.76 6.73
C LEU A 173 -3.34 14.29 6.93
N MET A 174 -2.51 13.38 6.46
CA MET A 174 -2.78 11.95 6.62
C MET A 174 -1.62 11.21 7.26
N VAL A 175 -1.96 10.25 8.10
CA VAL A 175 -1.06 9.21 8.57
C VAL A 175 -1.41 7.95 7.79
N THR A 176 -0.47 7.35 7.09
CA THR A 176 -0.66 6.05 6.45
C THR A 176 0.67 5.33 6.26
N HIS A 177 0.60 4.02 6.25
CA HIS A 177 1.72 3.13 5.94
C HIS A 177 1.70 2.65 4.49
N ASP A 178 0.66 2.98 3.73
CA ASP A 178 0.57 2.72 2.29
C ASP A 178 1.45 3.70 1.50
N ARG A 179 2.61 3.21 1.07
CA ARG A 179 3.63 4.00 0.37
C ARG A 179 3.18 4.45 -1.01
N TYR A 180 2.38 3.61 -1.68
CA TYR A 180 1.87 3.93 -3.01
C TYR A 180 0.81 5.04 -2.93
N PHE A 181 -0.02 4.99 -1.88
CA PHE A 181 -0.99 6.03 -1.60
C PHE A 181 -0.30 7.37 -1.25
N LEU A 182 0.76 7.33 -0.42
CA LEU A 182 1.59 8.50 -0.12
C LEU A 182 2.20 9.12 -1.39
N ASP A 183 2.76 8.28 -2.27
CA ASP A 183 3.43 8.75 -3.50
C ASP A 183 2.47 9.42 -4.47
N ARG A 184 1.22 8.98 -4.50
CA ARG A 184 0.21 9.50 -5.42
C ARG A 184 -0.57 10.70 -4.90
N VAL A 185 -0.81 10.76 -3.59
CA VAL A 185 -1.71 11.75 -3.00
C VAL A 185 -0.94 12.90 -2.37
N CYS A 186 0.23 12.65 -1.76
CA CYS A 186 0.94 13.66 -0.98
C CYS A 186 1.98 14.44 -1.80
N ASP A 187 2.01 15.75 -1.59
CA ASP A 187 3.00 16.69 -2.14
C ASP A 187 4.14 16.98 -1.15
N VAL A 188 3.88 16.73 0.14
CA VAL A 188 4.82 16.95 1.24
C VAL A 188 4.77 15.79 2.21
N ILE A 189 5.92 15.37 2.67
CA ILE A 189 6.06 14.35 3.72
C ILE A 189 6.69 14.99 4.95
N LEU A 190 6.03 14.83 6.08
CA LEU A 190 6.54 15.12 7.41
C LEU A 190 7.01 13.82 8.06
N GLU A 191 8.26 13.74 8.45
CA GLU A 191 8.80 12.60 9.21
C GLU A 191 9.01 13.01 10.66
N LEU A 192 8.32 12.32 11.58
CA LEU A 192 8.57 12.44 13.00
C LEU A 192 9.60 11.39 13.40
N ASP A 193 10.83 11.83 13.66
CA ASP A 193 11.98 10.99 14.00
C ASP A 193 12.81 11.67 15.08
N ASP A 194 13.24 10.92 16.09
CA ASP A 194 14.07 11.42 17.19
C ASP A 194 13.46 12.67 17.86
N HIS A 195 12.16 12.59 18.23
CA HIS A 195 11.36 13.66 18.86
C HIS A 195 11.25 14.97 18.04
N THR A 196 11.74 14.99 16.80
CA THR A 196 11.75 16.14 15.89
C THR A 196 11.01 15.88 14.61
N ILE A 197 10.55 16.93 13.92
CA ILE A 197 9.89 16.84 12.64
C ILE A 197 10.82 17.28 11.50
N TYR A 198 10.89 16.48 10.45
CA TYR A 198 11.62 16.77 9.21
C TYR A 198 10.63 16.91 8.07
N THR A 199 10.76 17.97 7.28
CA THR A 199 9.86 18.26 6.17
C THR A 199 10.55 17.97 4.83
N TYR A 200 9.92 17.14 4.01
CA TYR A 200 10.36 16.82 2.66
C TYR A 200 9.29 17.26 1.66
N ARG A 201 9.66 18.17 0.76
CA ARG A 201 8.76 18.66 -0.29
C ARG A 201 8.96 17.82 -1.54
N GLY A 202 8.06 16.90 -1.78
CA GLY A 202 8.09 15.93 -2.86
C GLY A 202 7.31 14.66 -2.51
N ASN A 203 7.33 13.69 -3.42
CA ASN A 203 6.67 12.42 -3.26
C ASN A 203 7.46 11.45 -2.34
N TYR A 204 6.93 10.25 -2.15
CA TYR A 204 7.55 9.24 -1.28
C TYR A 204 8.94 8.79 -1.76
N ALA A 205 9.15 8.69 -3.08
CA ALA A 205 10.46 8.34 -3.64
C ALA A 205 11.53 9.39 -3.32
N TYR A 206 11.19 10.68 -3.44
CA TYR A 206 12.05 11.80 -3.05
C TYR A 206 12.38 11.80 -1.56
N TYR A 207 11.36 11.50 -0.72
CA TYR A 207 11.56 11.34 0.74
C TYR A 207 12.60 10.26 1.05
N LEU A 208 12.50 9.08 0.42
CA LEU A 208 13.44 7.99 0.66
C LEU A 208 14.88 8.38 0.33
N GLU A 209 15.09 9.04 -0.82
CA GLU A 209 16.42 9.53 -1.24
C GLU A 209 16.98 10.52 -0.22
N LYS A 210 16.20 11.54 0.15
CA LYS A 210 16.64 12.58 1.09
C LYS A 210 16.81 12.09 2.52
N ARG A 211 15.99 11.14 2.94
CA ARG A 211 16.16 10.46 4.21
C ARG A 211 17.48 9.67 4.26
N GLN A 212 17.79 8.94 3.19
CA GLN A 212 19.05 8.19 3.10
C GLN A 212 20.26 9.14 3.14
N GLU A 213 20.25 10.23 2.39
CA GLU A 213 21.29 11.26 2.44
C GLU A 213 21.47 11.82 3.87
N ARG A 214 20.37 12.10 4.58
CA ARG A 214 20.41 12.60 5.97
C ARG A 214 21.06 11.58 6.91
N ILE A 215 20.71 10.30 6.78
CA ILE A 215 21.27 9.22 7.60
C ILE A 215 22.77 9.07 7.31
N ASP A 216 23.18 9.08 6.06
CA ASP A 216 24.58 8.92 5.66
C ASP A 216 25.43 10.12 6.12
N ASN A 217 24.90 11.35 6.05
CA ASN A 217 25.53 12.54 6.60
C ASN A 217 25.70 12.44 8.12
N ARG A 218 24.66 12.05 8.87
CA ARG A 218 24.75 11.83 10.32
C ARG A 218 25.79 10.76 10.67
N ARG A 219 25.86 9.66 9.92
CA ARG A 219 26.89 8.62 10.11
C ARG A 219 28.30 9.15 9.87
N ALA A 220 28.49 9.93 8.81
CA ALA A 220 29.77 10.54 8.51
C ALA A 220 30.21 11.54 9.60
N GLU A 221 29.29 12.36 10.10
CA GLU A 221 29.55 13.30 11.22
C GLU A 221 29.91 12.54 12.49
N GLN A 222 29.19 11.48 12.82
CA GLN A 222 29.49 10.65 13.98
C GLN A 222 30.85 9.94 13.88
N ALA A 223 31.18 9.41 12.70
CA ALA A 223 32.48 8.80 12.45
C ALA A 223 33.63 9.82 12.62
N ARG A 224 33.44 11.07 12.15
CA ARG A 224 34.38 12.17 12.37
C ARG A 224 34.49 12.51 13.85
N ALA A 225 33.37 12.63 14.55
CA ALA A 225 33.34 12.89 16.01
C ALA A 225 34.02 11.77 16.79
N ALA A 226 33.78 10.50 16.46
CA ALA A 226 34.43 9.34 17.09
C ALA A 226 35.95 9.31 16.86
N ASN A 227 36.41 9.65 15.65
CA ASN A 227 37.85 9.74 15.38
C ASN A 227 38.51 10.89 16.15
N LEU A 228 37.85 12.07 16.20
CA LEU A 228 38.34 13.21 16.96
C LEU A 228 38.35 12.90 18.48
N TYR A 229 37.29 12.24 18.97
CA TYR A 229 37.22 11.79 20.37
C TYR A 229 38.40 10.89 20.76
N ARG A 230 38.79 9.93 19.91
CA ARG A 230 39.96 9.07 20.15
C ARG A 230 41.22 9.90 20.31
N THR A 231 41.42 10.91 19.46
CA THR A 231 42.59 11.79 19.52
C THR A 231 42.58 12.67 20.80
N GLU A 232 41.42 13.26 21.13
CA GLU A 232 41.28 14.08 22.35
C GLU A 232 41.32 13.24 23.63
N LEU A 233 40.87 11.98 23.61
CA LEU A 233 40.96 11.03 24.72
C LEU A 233 42.43 10.72 25.07
N GLU A 234 43.29 10.53 24.05
CA GLU A 234 44.71 10.36 24.26
C GLU A 234 45.34 11.60 24.91
N TRP A 235 44.92 12.81 24.48
CA TRP A 235 45.36 14.04 25.10
C TRP A 235 44.84 14.18 26.55
N MET A 236 43.60 13.81 26.83
CA MET A 236 43.01 13.80 28.17
C MET A 236 43.73 12.83 29.12
N ARG A 237 44.22 11.68 28.61
CA ARG A 237 44.97 10.69 29.40
C ARG A 237 46.41 11.12 29.72
N ARG A 238 46.99 12.04 28.95
CA ARG A 238 48.34 12.57 29.23
C ARG A 238 48.30 13.49 30.45
N MET A 239 49.22 13.26 31.39
CA MET A 239 49.38 14.17 32.56
C MET A 239 49.91 15.53 32.12
N PRO A 240 49.45 16.65 32.73
CA PRO A 240 50.04 17.95 32.47
C PRO A 240 51.50 17.98 32.87
N GLN A 241 52.37 18.55 32.03
CA GLN A 241 53.79 18.75 32.38
C GLN A 241 53.89 19.81 33.48
N ALA A 242 54.71 19.52 34.53
CA ALA A 242 55.07 20.30 35.70
C ALA A 242 54.39 21.69 35.83
N ARG A 243 53.47 21.85 36.82
CA ARG A 243 52.74 23.09 37.20
C ARG A 243 51.76 23.66 36.19
N GLY A 244 51.46 22.94 35.08
CA GLY A 244 50.44 23.36 34.13
C GLY A 244 49.06 22.76 34.42
N HIS A 245 47.99 23.54 34.32
CA HIS A 245 46.63 23.03 34.30
C HIS A 245 46.20 22.80 32.86
N LYS A 246 45.37 21.77 32.62
CA LYS A 246 44.70 21.59 31.32
C LYS A 246 43.78 22.79 31.07
N ALA A 247 43.71 23.26 29.83
CA ALA A 247 42.81 24.35 29.48
C ALA A 247 41.34 23.92 29.66
N LYS A 248 40.64 24.55 30.59
CA LYS A 248 39.23 24.23 30.93
C LYS A 248 38.33 24.19 29.70
N TYR A 249 38.50 25.14 28.81
CA TYR A 249 37.77 25.16 27.54
C TYR A 249 37.91 23.86 26.72
N ARG A 250 39.11 23.27 26.69
CA ARG A 250 39.35 22.03 25.94
C ARG A 250 38.81 20.80 26.69
N GLU A 251 38.74 20.86 28.02
CA GLU A 251 38.08 19.83 28.84
C GLU A 251 36.56 19.88 28.60
N ASP A 252 35.94 21.06 28.59
CA ASP A 252 34.53 21.25 28.35
C ASP A 252 34.18 20.78 26.90
N ALA A 253 34.97 21.14 25.90
CA ALA A 253 34.81 20.69 24.51
C ALA A 253 34.99 19.16 24.35
N PHE A 254 35.85 18.53 25.18
CA PHE A 254 36.00 17.08 25.21
C PHE A 254 34.72 16.37 25.66
N TYR A 255 34.05 16.85 26.72
CA TYR A 255 32.80 16.26 27.21
C TYR A 255 31.65 16.44 26.19
N GLU A 256 31.59 17.58 25.52
CA GLU A 256 30.64 17.76 24.42
C GLU A 256 30.91 16.79 23.26
N LEU A 257 32.17 16.59 22.89
CA LEU A 257 32.60 15.66 21.86
C LEU A 257 32.33 14.21 22.25
N GLU A 258 32.56 13.87 23.53
CA GLU A 258 32.23 12.56 24.08
C GLU A 258 30.74 12.25 23.94
N ALA A 259 29.87 13.19 24.31
CA ALA A 259 28.42 13.05 24.15
C ALA A 259 28.04 12.82 22.69
N ARG A 260 28.61 13.58 21.73
CA ARG A 260 28.40 13.41 20.30
C ARG A 260 28.95 12.09 19.75
N ALA A 261 30.13 11.67 20.19
CA ALA A 261 30.76 10.43 19.73
C ALA A 261 30.02 9.18 20.21
N HIS A 262 29.36 9.25 21.38
CA HIS A 262 28.60 8.15 21.97
C HIS A 262 27.10 8.18 21.59
N GLN A 263 26.62 9.18 20.85
CA GLN A 263 25.28 9.14 20.27
C GLN A 263 25.17 7.90 19.37
N ARG A 264 24.37 6.91 19.79
CA ARG A 264 24.14 5.69 18.99
C ARG A 264 23.20 6.02 17.85
N ILE A 265 23.70 5.99 16.61
CA ILE A 265 22.84 5.86 15.43
C ILE A 265 22.47 4.39 15.34
N GLU A 266 21.24 4.04 15.74
CA GLU A 266 20.78 2.64 15.90
C GLU A 266 20.52 1.89 14.58
N GLU A 267 20.87 2.44 13.43
CA GLU A 267 20.69 1.74 12.15
C GLU A 267 21.95 0.96 11.71
N ARG A 268 22.27 -0.12 12.41
CA ARG A 268 23.13 -1.16 11.83
C ARG A 268 22.29 -2.04 10.91
N GLN A 269 22.32 -1.75 9.62
CA GLN A 269 21.90 -2.67 8.56
C GLN A 269 22.87 -3.87 8.52
N VAL A 270 22.63 -4.85 9.35
CA VAL A 270 23.21 -6.18 9.13
C VAL A 270 22.16 -6.98 8.35
N ARG A 271 22.40 -7.30 7.08
CA ARG A 271 21.50 -8.13 6.28
C ARG A 271 21.22 -9.45 7.00
N LEU A 272 19.94 -9.76 7.17
CA LEU A 272 19.47 -11.06 7.66
C LEU A 272 19.62 -12.05 6.48
N LYS A 273 20.67 -12.82 6.47
CA LYS A 273 20.64 -14.04 5.64
C LYS A 273 19.95 -15.11 6.49
N ALA A 274 18.73 -15.47 6.13
CA ALA A 274 18.05 -16.59 6.77
C ALA A 274 18.83 -17.89 6.52
N SER A 275 18.79 -18.81 7.49
CA SER A 275 19.48 -20.09 7.35
C SER A 275 18.84 -20.93 6.25
N ASN A 276 19.63 -21.76 5.58
CA ASN A 276 19.12 -22.79 4.69
C ASN A 276 18.39 -23.87 5.53
N VAL A 277 17.13 -23.63 5.86
CA VAL A 277 16.28 -24.67 6.40
C VAL A 277 15.97 -25.63 5.25
N TYR A 278 16.28 -26.91 5.44
CA TYR A 278 15.97 -27.92 4.43
C TYR A 278 14.47 -27.95 4.12
N ILE A 279 14.13 -27.81 2.86
CA ILE A 279 12.77 -28.00 2.35
C ILE A 279 12.82 -29.06 1.26
N GLY A 280 11.96 -30.09 1.35
CA GLY A 280 11.87 -31.17 0.39
C GLY A 280 11.42 -30.72 -1.00
N SER A 281 11.38 -31.62 -1.95
CA SER A 281 10.87 -31.34 -3.31
C SER A 281 9.35 -31.14 -3.33
N LYS A 282 8.61 -31.83 -2.47
CA LYS A 282 7.16 -31.71 -2.33
C LYS A 282 6.85 -30.64 -1.28
N ILE A 283 6.14 -29.61 -1.69
CA ILE A 283 5.69 -28.53 -0.82
C ILE A 283 4.24 -28.76 -0.42
N PHE A 284 3.30 -28.41 -1.28
CA PHE A 284 1.92 -28.85 -1.16
C PHE A 284 1.24 -28.92 -2.52
N GLU A 285 0.25 -29.78 -2.62
CA GLU A 285 -0.61 -29.93 -3.77
C GLU A 285 -2.08 -29.79 -3.33
N CYS A 286 -2.80 -28.85 -3.94
CA CYS A 286 -4.26 -28.76 -3.81
C CYS A 286 -4.88 -29.67 -4.84
N GLN A 287 -5.52 -30.75 -4.42
CA GLN A 287 -6.14 -31.73 -5.32
C GLN A 287 -7.65 -31.53 -5.35
N TYR A 288 -8.12 -30.77 -6.35
CA TYR A 288 -9.55 -30.54 -6.64
C TYR A 288 -10.35 -30.08 -5.42
N VAL A 289 -9.83 -29.07 -4.75
CA VAL A 289 -10.38 -28.57 -3.50
C VAL A 289 -11.59 -27.69 -3.75
N SER A 290 -12.71 -28.04 -3.10
CA SER A 290 -13.94 -27.23 -3.10
C SER A 290 -14.32 -26.85 -1.68
N LYS A 291 -14.82 -25.61 -1.52
CA LYS A 291 -15.33 -25.08 -0.24
C LYS A 291 -16.48 -24.12 -0.46
N ARG A 292 -17.59 -24.35 0.25
CA ARG A 292 -18.80 -23.54 0.20
C ARG A 292 -19.28 -23.18 1.60
N PHE A 293 -19.87 -22.02 1.76
CA PHE A 293 -20.55 -21.62 2.98
C PHE A 293 -22.04 -21.34 2.70
N GLY A 294 -22.90 -22.18 3.29
CA GLY A 294 -24.32 -22.15 3.00
C GLY A 294 -24.64 -22.59 1.57
N LYS A 295 -25.74 -22.09 1.00
CA LYS A 295 -26.16 -22.47 -0.35
C LYS A 295 -25.59 -21.54 -1.45
N ASP A 296 -25.27 -20.32 -1.08
CA ASP A 296 -25.03 -19.24 -2.06
C ASP A 296 -23.57 -18.76 -2.15
N LYS A 297 -22.71 -19.12 -1.18
CA LYS A 297 -21.34 -18.60 -1.15
C LYS A 297 -20.32 -19.68 -1.47
N VAL A 298 -19.86 -19.70 -2.72
CA VAL A 298 -18.75 -20.57 -3.17
C VAL A 298 -17.43 -19.83 -2.96
N ILE A 299 -16.49 -20.46 -2.26
CA ILE A 299 -15.14 -19.92 -1.98
C ILE A 299 -14.10 -20.52 -2.92
N LEU A 300 -14.15 -21.85 -3.07
CA LEU A 300 -13.29 -22.61 -3.98
C LEU A 300 -14.19 -23.60 -4.74
N ASP A 301 -13.95 -23.75 -6.02
CA ASP A 301 -14.65 -24.72 -6.84
C ASP A 301 -13.64 -25.51 -7.66
N ASN A 302 -13.47 -26.80 -7.28
CA ASN A 302 -12.60 -27.76 -7.97
C ASN A 302 -11.16 -27.21 -8.21
N PHE A 303 -10.61 -26.50 -7.23
CA PHE A 303 -9.32 -25.83 -7.35
C PHE A 303 -8.16 -26.83 -7.31
N TYR A 304 -7.33 -26.80 -8.34
CA TYR A 304 -6.10 -27.57 -8.42
C TYR A 304 -4.89 -26.62 -8.52
N TYR A 305 -3.89 -26.85 -7.65
CA TYR A 305 -2.64 -26.11 -7.67
C TYR A 305 -1.51 -26.93 -7.09
N ASN A 306 -0.33 -26.88 -7.73
CA ASN A 306 0.89 -27.50 -7.22
C ASN A 306 1.93 -26.43 -6.92
N PHE A 307 2.23 -26.22 -5.64
CA PHE A 307 3.13 -25.18 -5.16
C PHE A 307 4.59 -25.58 -5.37
N ALA A 308 5.34 -24.72 -6.04
CA ALA A 308 6.73 -24.97 -6.35
C ALA A 308 7.67 -24.65 -5.18
N ARG A 309 8.86 -25.26 -5.22
CA ARG A 309 9.89 -25.00 -4.21
C ARG A 309 10.45 -23.59 -4.37
N PHE A 310 10.58 -22.87 -3.25
CA PHE A 310 11.04 -21.46 -3.18
C PHE A 310 10.11 -20.44 -3.85
N GLU A 311 8.93 -20.83 -4.19
CA GLU A 311 7.93 -19.96 -4.75
C GLU A 311 7.49 -18.90 -3.73
N LYS A 312 7.35 -17.65 -4.19
CA LYS A 312 6.85 -16.53 -3.41
C LYS A 312 5.56 -16.04 -4.07
N MET A 313 4.44 -16.53 -3.54
CA MET A 313 3.11 -16.30 -4.07
C MET A 313 2.41 -15.16 -3.35
N GLY A 314 1.78 -14.28 -4.12
CA GLY A 314 0.83 -13.28 -3.64
C GLY A 314 -0.61 -13.74 -3.81
N ILE A 315 -1.46 -13.47 -2.85
CA ILE A 315 -2.91 -13.67 -2.97
C ILE A 315 -3.59 -12.30 -2.95
N VAL A 316 -4.32 -11.99 -4.01
CA VAL A 316 -5.06 -10.74 -4.14
C VAL A 316 -6.54 -11.00 -4.45
N GLY A 317 -7.38 -10.03 -4.16
CA GLY A 317 -8.83 -10.09 -4.41
C GLY A 317 -9.61 -9.22 -3.43
N ASN A 318 -10.87 -8.97 -3.75
CA ASN A 318 -11.76 -8.16 -2.93
C ASN A 318 -11.98 -8.77 -1.52
N ASN A 319 -12.43 -7.96 -0.58
CA ASN A 319 -12.75 -8.46 0.74
C ASN A 319 -13.92 -9.46 0.68
N GLY A 320 -13.78 -10.57 1.41
CA GLY A 320 -14.80 -11.64 1.46
C GLY A 320 -14.79 -12.64 0.29
N THR A 321 -13.80 -12.59 -0.62
CA THR A 321 -13.64 -13.58 -1.71
C THR A 321 -13.07 -14.92 -1.26
N GLY A 322 -12.62 -15.03 0.01
CA GLY A 322 -12.18 -16.31 0.56
C GLY A 322 -10.68 -16.46 0.76
N LYS A 323 -9.88 -15.38 0.64
CA LYS A 323 -8.41 -15.40 0.83
C LYS A 323 -7.99 -16.07 2.15
N SER A 324 -8.47 -15.55 3.29
CA SER A 324 -8.14 -16.11 4.61
C SER A 324 -8.76 -17.51 4.83
N THR A 325 -9.87 -17.82 4.15
CA THR A 325 -10.45 -19.17 4.17
C THR A 325 -9.51 -20.18 3.49
N PHE A 326 -8.93 -19.81 2.34
CA PHE A 326 -7.95 -20.64 1.64
C PHE A 326 -6.74 -20.95 2.54
N ILE A 327 -6.21 -19.93 3.23
CA ILE A 327 -5.13 -20.11 4.20
C ILE A 327 -5.53 -21.05 5.32
N LYS A 328 -6.72 -20.89 5.91
CA LYS A 328 -7.22 -21.75 6.99
C LYS A 328 -7.41 -23.21 6.53
N LEU A 329 -7.81 -23.43 5.28
CA LEU A 329 -7.88 -24.74 4.66
C LEU A 329 -6.48 -25.37 4.49
N LEU A 330 -5.51 -24.61 3.96
CA LEU A 330 -4.13 -25.04 3.79
C LEU A 330 -3.47 -25.44 5.12
N LEU A 331 -3.73 -24.66 6.18
CA LEU A 331 -3.21 -24.94 7.52
C LEU A 331 -3.97 -26.07 8.26
N GLY A 332 -5.02 -26.64 7.65
CA GLY A 332 -5.85 -27.66 8.27
C GLY A 332 -6.74 -27.14 9.41
N LEU A 333 -6.84 -25.82 9.59
CA LEU A 333 -7.72 -25.18 10.59
C LEU A 333 -9.20 -25.30 10.19
N GLN A 334 -9.46 -25.48 8.91
CA GLN A 334 -10.77 -25.80 8.35
C GLN A 334 -10.67 -27.00 7.41
N ARG A 335 -11.75 -27.76 7.26
CA ARG A 335 -11.79 -28.89 6.33
C ARG A 335 -12.40 -28.45 5.00
N PRO A 336 -11.85 -28.88 3.87
CA PRO A 336 -12.51 -28.73 2.58
C PRO A 336 -13.80 -29.59 2.55
N ASP A 337 -14.72 -29.23 1.67
CA ASP A 337 -15.94 -30.02 1.47
C ASP A 337 -15.66 -31.17 0.48
N GLU A 338 -14.81 -30.93 -0.52
CA GLU A 338 -14.31 -31.92 -1.47
C GLU A 338 -12.81 -31.69 -1.73
N GLY A 339 -12.14 -32.73 -2.19
CA GLY A 339 -10.70 -32.68 -2.46
C GLY A 339 -9.84 -32.76 -1.19
N ARG A 340 -8.55 -32.53 -1.33
CA ARG A 340 -7.58 -32.57 -0.23
C ARG A 340 -6.36 -31.70 -0.51
N PHE A 341 -5.67 -31.32 0.57
CA PHE A 341 -4.31 -30.79 0.53
C PHE A 341 -3.32 -31.90 0.84
N ASP A 342 -2.36 -32.10 -0.05
CA ASP A 342 -1.28 -33.08 0.15
C ASP A 342 0.01 -32.31 0.43
N ILE A 343 0.39 -32.23 1.72
CA ILE A 343 1.47 -31.39 2.24
C ILE A 343 2.73 -32.23 2.45
N GLY A 344 3.89 -31.73 2.06
CA GLY A 344 5.18 -32.41 2.27
C GLY A 344 5.55 -32.50 3.75
N GLU A 345 6.07 -33.65 4.18
CA GLU A 345 6.43 -33.93 5.58
C GLU A 345 7.49 -32.96 6.16
N THR A 346 8.30 -32.35 5.30
CA THR A 346 9.36 -31.42 5.72
C THR A 346 8.89 -29.98 5.87
N VAL A 347 7.62 -29.69 5.52
CA VAL A 347 7.07 -28.34 5.56
C VAL A 347 6.78 -27.92 7.00
N LYS A 348 7.37 -26.81 7.42
CA LYS A 348 7.09 -26.15 8.70
C LYS A 348 6.47 -24.79 8.42
N PHE A 349 5.17 -24.68 8.67
CA PHE A 349 4.45 -23.44 8.49
C PHE A 349 4.76 -22.45 9.61
N GLY A 350 5.05 -21.19 9.23
CA GLY A 350 4.96 -20.03 10.09
C GLY A 350 3.78 -19.19 9.64
N TYR A 351 2.77 -19.05 10.49
CA TYR A 351 1.56 -18.32 10.14
C TYR A 351 1.41 -17.03 10.93
N TYR A 352 1.40 -15.92 10.21
CA TYR A 352 1.05 -14.61 10.76
C TYR A 352 -0.39 -14.29 10.36
N SER A 353 -1.31 -14.37 11.33
CA SER A 353 -2.75 -14.18 11.11
C SER A 353 -3.17 -12.73 11.33
N GLN A 354 -4.23 -12.33 10.65
CA GLN A 354 -4.86 -11.04 10.84
C GLN A 354 -5.43 -10.87 12.26
N ASP A 355 -5.89 -11.97 12.91
CA ASP A 355 -6.47 -11.92 14.26
C ASP A 355 -5.39 -11.66 15.36
N GLY A 356 -4.11 -11.89 15.03
CA GLY A 356 -3.00 -11.70 15.95
C GLY A 356 -2.86 -12.83 16.98
N LEU A 357 -1.87 -12.67 17.88
CA LEU A 357 -1.64 -13.55 19.02
C LEU A 357 -1.95 -12.78 20.31
N GLN A 358 -2.61 -13.45 21.25
CA GLN A 358 -2.75 -12.92 22.62
C GLN A 358 -1.49 -13.25 23.41
N PHE A 359 -0.87 -12.25 23.95
CA PHE A 359 0.29 -12.38 24.83
C PHE A 359 -0.14 -12.21 26.29
N ASP A 360 0.62 -12.81 27.20
CA ASP A 360 0.51 -12.47 28.62
C ASP A 360 1.04 -11.04 28.79
N GLU A 361 0.18 -10.14 29.24
CA GLU A 361 0.52 -8.74 29.43
C GLU A 361 1.59 -8.49 30.49
N GLN A 362 1.79 -9.44 31.41
CA GLN A 362 2.77 -9.38 32.50
C GLN A 362 4.15 -9.92 32.10
N GLU A 363 4.30 -10.42 30.86
CA GLU A 363 5.59 -10.89 30.37
C GLU A 363 6.40 -9.77 29.73
N ARG A 364 7.72 -9.90 29.74
CA ARG A 364 8.62 -9.00 29.02
C ARG A 364 8.74 -9.43 27.57
N VAL A 365 8.95 -8.45 26.68
CA VAL A 365 9.12 -8.68 25.25
C VAL A 365 10.21 -9.72 24.97
N ILE A 366 11.37 -9.59 25.60
CA ILE A 366 12.50 -10.51 25.39
C ILE A 366 12.18 -11.95 25.85
N ASP A 367 11.44 -12.11 26.96
CA ASP A 367 11.12 -13.42 27.53
C ASP A 367 10.18 -14.20 26.59
N ILE A 368 9.22 -13.53 25.96
CA ILE A 368 8.31 -14.13 24.97
C ILE A 368 9.09 -14.72 23.79
N ILE A 369 10.06 -13.97 23.27
CA ILE A 369 10.89 -14.43 22.15
C ILE A 369 11.81 -15.56 22.58
N THR A 370 12.49 -15.42 23.74
CA THR A 370 13.43 -16.43 24.25
C THR A 370 12.73 -17.76 24.56
N LYS A 371 11.46 -17.74 24.99
CA LYS A 371 10.64 -18.97 25.15
C LYS A 371 10.43 -19.74 23.84
N ARG A 372 10.44 -19.05 22.68
CA ARG A 372 10.30 -19.70 21.37
C ARG A 372 11.63 -20.24 20.88
N ALA A 373 12.68 -19.40 20.90
CA ALA A 373 14.04 -19.79 20.60
C ALA A 373 15.02 -18.81 21.22
N GLU A 374 16.15 -19.30 21.75
CA GLU A 374 17.22 -18.45 22.30
C GLU A 374 18.02 -17.76 21.17
N TYR A 375 18.13 -18.42 20.02
CA TYR A 375 18.85 -17.93 18.84
C TYR A 375 18.23 -18.47 17.55
N ILE A 376 18.43 -17.72 16.47
CA ILE A 376 18.16 -18.17 15.09
C ILE A 376 19.49 -18.59 14.47
N ASP A 377 19.53 -19.75 13.86
CA ASP A 377 20.68 -20.16 13.06
C ASP A 377 20.63 -19.46 11.69
N LEU A 378 21.67 -18.70 11.38
CA LEU A 378 21.82 -18.01 10.09
C LEU A 378 22.62 -18.84 9.07
N GLY A 379 22.94 -20.10 9.39
CA GLY A 379 23.81 -20.95 8.58
C GLY A 379 25.30 -20.59 8.69
N GLY A 380 26.17 -21.57 8.39
CA GLY A 380 27.61 -21.39 8.48
C GLY A 380 28.14 -21.12 9.90
N GLY A 381 27.46 -21.63 10.93
CA GLY A 381 27.85 -21.46 12.33
C GLY A 381 27.57 -20.06 12.91
N ARG A 382 26.81 -19.25 12.24
CA ARG A 382 26.39 -17.92 12.72
C ARG A 382 25.03 -17.99 13.37
N HIS A 383 24.97 -17.54 14.62
CA HIS A 383 23.73 -17.48 15.39
C HIS A 383 23.37 -16.01 15.68
N LEU A 384 22.08 -15.70 15.64
CA LEU A 384 21.55 -14.41 16.02
C LEU A 384 20.74 -14.58 17.30
N SER A 385 21.13 -13.90 18.37
CA SER A 385 20.40 -13.98 19.64
C SER A 385 19.02 -13.32 19.53
N ALA A 386 18.10 -13.70 20.41
CA ALA A 386 16.75 -13.11 20.49
C ALA A 386 16.82 -11.57 20.62
N SER A 387 17.73 -11.04 21.44
CA SER A 387 17.91 -9.59 21.59
C SER A 387 18.39 -8.91 20.29
N GLN A 388 19.38 -9.51 19.60
CA GLN A 388 19.85 -8.99 18.32
C GLN A 388 18.77 -9.06 17.24
N PHE A 389 17.94 -10.09 17.25
CA PHE A 389 16.82 -10.22 16.33
C PHE A 389 15.76 -9.13 16.57
N LEU A 390 15.36 -8.92 17.83
CA LEU A 390 14.45 -7.84 18.21
C LEU A 390 14.99 -6.46 17.80
N GLN A 391 16.30 -6.20 18.00
CA GLN A 391 16.93 -4.95 17.57
C GLN A 391 16.80 -4.72 16.06
N ARG A 392 16.87 -5.78 15.27
CA ARG A 392 16.66 -5.68 13.82
C ARG A 392 15.25 -5.29 13.43
N PHE A 393 14.27 -5.80 14.16
CA PHE A 393 12.89 -5.39 14.06
C PHE A 393 12.60 -4.11 14.84
N LEU A 394 13.65 -3.30 15.09
CA LEU A 394 13.54 -1.96 15.64
C LEU A 394 12.92 -1.90 17.06
N PHE A 395 13.13 -2.94 17.88
CA PHE A 395 12.92 -2.84 19.31
C PHE A 395 14.18 -2.32 19.98
N THR A 396 14.07 -1.19 20.67
CA THR A 396 15.19 -0.65 21.44
C THR A 396 15.56 -1.59 22.60
N PRO A 397 16.80 -1.55 23.13
CA PRO A 397 17.16 -2.35 24.30
C PRO A 397 16.22 -2.14 25.49
N GLU A 398 15.72 -0.92 25.68
CA GLU A 398 14.77 -0.59 26.74
C GLU A 398 13.41 -1.27 26.52
N GLU A 399 12.86 -1.16 25.30
CA GLU A 399 11.60 -1.80 24.92
C GLU A 399 11.64 -3.32 25.02
N GLN A 400 12.81 -3.95 24.82
CA GLN A 400 12.97 -5.40 24.95
C GLN A 400 12.73 -5.90 26.37
N TYR A 401 13.07 -5.10 27.38
CA TYR A 401 12.88 -5.43 28.80
C TYR A 401 11.60 -4.86 29.40
N ASP A 402 10.82 -4.10 28.62
CA ASP A 402 9.49 -3.64 29.00
C ASP A 402 8.45 -4.78 28.95
N TYR A 403 7.36 -4.59 29.70
CA TYR A 403 6.22 -5.51 29.71
C TYR A 403 5.31 -5.27 28.51
N VAL A 404 4.63 -6.33 28.05
CA VAL A 404 3.74 -6.29 26.88
C VAL A 404 2.59 -5.29 27.02
N TYR A 405 2.04 -5.10 28.23
CA TYR A 405 0.97 -4.13 28.45
C TYR A 405 1.36 -2.68 28.11
N LYS A 406 2.66 -2.34 28.13
CA LYS A 406 3.15 -1.01 27.75
C LYS A 406 3.30 -0.80 26.23
N LEU A 407 3.23 -1.87 25.46
CA LEU A 407 3.41 -1.80 24.02
C LEU A 407 2.18 -1.22 23.34
N SER A 408 2.40 -0.38 22.34
CA SER A 408 1.35 0.06 21.40
C SER A 408 0.83 -1.12 20.55
N GLY A 409 -0.36 -0.98 19.95
CA GLY A 409 -0.93 -1.99 19.06
C GLY A 409 0.03 -2.42 17.95
N GLY A 410 0.65 -1.47 17.26
CA GLY A 410 1.65 -1.76 16.23
C GLY A 410 2.91 -2.44 16.76
N GLN A 411 3.37 -2.12 17.97
CA GLN A 411 4.49 -2.82 18.61
C GLN A 411 4.10 -4.26 18.99
N ARG A 412 2.88 -4.51 19.46
CA ARG A 412 2.36 -5.87 19.71
C ARG A 412 2.30 -6.69 18.43
N ARG A 413 1.85 -6.10 17.32
CA ARG A 413 1.84 -6.74 15.99
C ARG A 413 3.25 -7.07 15.51
N LYS A 414 4.18 -6.15 15.68
CA LYS A 414 5.61 -6.36 15.39
C LYS A 414 6.21 -7.48 16.24
N LEU A 415 5.88 -7.55 17.54
CA LEU A 415 6.29 -8.64 18.42
C LEU A 415 5.75 -9.99 17.93
N TYR A 416 4.46 -10.04 17.54
CA TYR A 416 3.86 -11.24 16.97
C TYR A 416 4.59 -11.72 15.71
N LEU A 417 4.90 -10.80 14.80
CA LEU A 417 5.72 -11.14 13.63
C LEU A 417 7.07 -11.74 14.03
N CYS A 418 7.74 -11.13 15.00
CA CYS A 418 9.01 -11.65 15.51
C CYS A 418 8.88 -13.06 16.09
N THR A 419 7.79 -13.38 16.82
CA THR A 419 7.58 -14.74 17.34
C THR A 419 7.43 -15.77 16.23
N VAL A 420 6.69 -15.45 15.17
CA VAL A 420 6.50 -16.36 14.02
C VAL A 420 7.84 -16.60 13.30
N LEU A 421 8.63 -15.57 13.09
CA LEU A 421 9.92 -15.70 12.40
C LEU A 421 10.98 -16.43 13.23
N MET A 422 10.95 -16.28 14.57
CA MET A 422 11.87 -16.97 15.49
C MET A 422 11.69 -18.47 15.51
N GLU A 423 10.51 -19.00 15.20
CA GLU A 423 10.26 -20.45 15.09
C GLU A 423 10.99 -21.10 13.91
N ASN A 424 11.71 -20.30 13.12
CA ASN A 424 12.49 -20.71 11.96
C ASN A 424 11.71 -21.60 10.97
N PRO A 425 10.54 -21.11 10.48
CA PRO A 425 9.75 -21.85 9.50
C PRO A 425 10.49 -21.92 8.14
N ASN A 426 10.14 -22.93 7.32
CA ASN A 426 10.58 -22.99 5.92
C ASN A 426 9.47 -22.63 4.93
N PHE A 427 8.26 -22.42 5.44
CA PHE A 427 7.11 -21.94 4.69
C PHE A 427 6.41 -20.85 5.49
N LEU A 428 6.43 -19.61 5.00
CA LEU A 428 5.79 -18.47 5.64
C LEU A 428 4.44 -18.17 4.99
N ILE A 429 3.43 -17.98 5.81
CA ILE A 429 2.11 -17.49 5.40
C ILE A 429 1.84 -16.20 6.16
N LEU A 430 1.68 -15.10 5.43
CA LEU A 430 1.48 -13.77 5.97
C LEU A 430 0.12 -13.23 5.52
N ASP A 431 -0.85 -13.15 6.44
CA ASP A 431 -2.19 -12.63 6.17
C ASP A 431 -2.27 -11.17 6.62
N GLU A 432 -2.28 -10.24 5.66
CA GLU A 432 -2.28 -8.79 5.82
C GLU A 432 -1.17 -8.27 6.78
N PRO A 433 0.12 -8.62 6.54
CA PRO A 433 1.20 -8.21 7.43
C PRO A 433 1.48 -6.70 7.39
N THR A 434 1.00 -6.02 6.36
CA THR A 434 1.21 -4.58 6.13
C THR A 434 0.30 -3.71 6.99
N ASN A 435 -0.80 -4.26 7.49
CA ASN A 435 -1.67 -3.56 8.42
C ASN A 435 -0.96 -3.41 9.78
N ASP A 436 -1.01 -2.25 10.36
CA ASP A 436 -0.48 -1.92 11.69
C ASP A 436 1.06 -1.96 11.86
N LEU A 437 1.83 -2.33 10.83
CA LEU A 437 3.29 -2.22 10.84
C LEU A 437 3.74 -0.89 10.24
N ASP A 438 4.72 -0.24 10.90
CA ASP A 438 5.29 0.99 10.35
C ASP A 438 6.19 0.72 9.13
N ILE A 439 6.37 1.76 8.31
CA ILE A 439 7.12 1.68 7.04
C ILE A 439 8.54 1.12 7.23
N GLN A 440 9.20 1.45 8.35
CA GLN A 440 10.56 0.97 8.62
C GLN A 440 10.56 -0.52 8.97
N THR A 441 9.61 -0.99 9.76
CA THR A 441 9.41 -2.42 10.05
C THR A 441 9.07 -3.19 8.77
N LEU A 442 8.24 -2.62 7.89
CA LEU A 442 7.93 -3.22 6.59
C LEU A 442 9.17 -3.35 5.71
N GLN A 443 10.07 -2.36 5.69
CA GLN A 443 11.34 -2.46 4.95
C GLN A 443 12.22 -3.61 5.47
N VAL A 444 12.32 -3.77 6.79
CA VAL A 444 13.07 -4.88 7.40
C VAL A 444 12.43 -6.22 7.02
N LEU A 445 11.11 -6.33 7.03
CA LEU A 445 10.40 -7.54 6.63
C LEU A 445 10.61 -7.85 5.13
N GLU A 446 10.55 -6.85 4.25
CA GLU A 446 10.83 -7.01 2.82
C GLU A 446 12.23 -7.56 2.58
N GLU A 447 13.26 -6.96 3.20
CA GLU A 447 14.64 -7.44 3.11
C GLU A 447 14.77 -8.89 3.60
N TYR A 448 14.10 -9.21 4.71
CA TYR A 448 14.09 -10.57 5.24
C TYR A 448 13.43 -11.57 4.26
N LEU A 449 12.28 -11.20 3.68
CA LEU A 449 11.54 -12.08 2.75
C LEU A 449 12.24 -12.22 1.39
N GLN A 450 12.96 -11.19 0.92
CA GLN A 450 13.77 -11.30 -0.31
C GLN A 450 14.88 -12.35 -0.17
N ASP A 451 15.57 -12.36 0.97
CA ASP A 451 16.66 -13.29 1.28
C ASP A 451 16.15 -14.62 1.88
N PHE A 452 14.85 -14.77 2.12
CA PHE A 452 14.27 -15.95 2.75
C PHE A 452 14.39 -17.19 1.83
N PRO A 453 15.11 -18.25 2.27
CA PRO A 453 15.38 -19.43 1.45
C PRO A 453 14.26 -20.48 1.56
N GLY A 454 13.02 -20.07 1.69
CA GLY A 454 11.82 -20.91 1.82
C GLY A 454 10.71 -20.45 0.90
N CYS A 455 9.54 -21.04 1.08
CA CYS A 455 8.34 -20.67 0.36
C CYS A 455 7.57 -19.59 1.14
N VAL A 456 6.90 -18.70 0.40
CA VAL A 456 6.13 -17.60 1.00
C VAL A 456 4.77 -17.50 0.34
N ILE A 457 3.71 -17.38 1.15
CA ILE A 457 2.40 -16.90 0.71
C ILE A 457 2.12 -15.58 1.43
N VAL A 458 1.78 -14.55 0.68
CA VAL A 458 1.41 -13.24 1.20
C VAL A 458 0.02 -12.86 0.71
N VAL A 459 -0.86 -12.54 1.65
CA VAL A 459 -2.10 -11.81 1.36
C VAL A 459 -1.87 -10.37 1.75
N SER A 460 -1.93 -9.44 0.82
CA SER A 460 -1.80 -8.01 1.12
C SER A 460 -2.47 -7.14 0.07
N HIS A 461 -2.90 -5.97 0.50
CA HIS A 461 -3.38 -4.89 -0.37
C HIS A 461 -2.27 -3.84 -0.66
N ASP A 462 -1.12 -3.93 0.00
CA ASP A 462 0.05 -3.08 -0.27
C ASP A 462 0.77 -3.52 -1.56
N ARG A 463 0.60 -2.72 -2.61
CA ARG A 463 1.17 -2.96 -3.94
C ARG A 463 2.69 -2.96 -3.93
N TYR A 464 3.29 -2.06 -3.16
CA TYR A 464 4.73 -1.91 -3.09
C TYR A 464 5.39 -3.13 -2.42
N PHE A 465 4.76 -3.63 -1.35
CA PHE A 465 5.18 -4.84 -0.67
C PHE A 465 5.08 -6.05 -1.58
N MET A 466 3.94 -6.20 -2.28
CA MET A 466 3.72 -7.29 -3.22
C MET A 466 4.74 -7.29 -4.35
N ASP A 467 4.99 -6.15 -5.00
CA ASP A 467 5.96 -6.06 -6.11
C ASP A 467 7.39 -6.40 -5.70
N LYS A 468 7.76 -6.19 -4.43
CA LYS A 468 9.09 -6.52 -3.92
C LYS A 468 9.28 -7.97 -3.50
N VAL A 469 8.21 -8.61 -3.04
CA VAL A 469 8.31 -9.92 -2.35
C VAL A 469 7.85 -11.06 -3.22
N VAL A 470 6.82 -10.85 -4.09
CA VAL A 470 6.17 -11.95 -4.81
C VAL A 470 6.55 -11.99 -6.28
N ASP A 471 6.65 -13.20 -6.80
CA ASP A 471 6.97 -13.49 -8.20
C ASP A 471 5.73 -13.98 -8.97
N HIS A 472 4.66 -14.33 -8.26
CA HIS A 472 3.49 -15.01 -8.77
C HIS A 472 2.24 -14.61 -7.96
N ILE A 473 1.08 -14.50 -8.63
CA ILE A 473 -0.14 -14.02 -7.99
C ILE A 473 -1.34 -14.93 -8.28
N LEU A 474 -2.04 -15.34 -7.22
CA LEU A 474 -3.38 -15.91 -7.29
C LEU A 474 -4.43 -14.82 -7.06
N VAL A 475 -5.29 -14.65 -8.03
CA VAL A 475 -6.34 -13.62 -8.03
C VAL A 475 -7.69 -14.23 -7.72
N PHE A 476 -8.20 -13.93 -6.53
CA PHE A 476 -9.52 -14.39 -6.08
C PHE A 476 -10.60 -13.44 -6.60
N LYS A 477 -11.28 -13.82 -7.68
CA LYS A 477 -12.36 -13.02 -8.29
C LYS A 477 -13.69 -13.13 -7.57
N GLY A 478 -13.86 -14.13 -6.70
CA GLY A 478 -15.12 -14.50 -6.06
C GLY A 478 -15.81 -15.65 -6.77
N GLU A 479 -16.89 -16.15 -6.18
CA GLU A 479 -17.71 -17.27 -6.71
C GLU A 479 -16.90 -18.55 -7.08
N GLY A 480 -15.79 -18.76 -6.35
CA GLY A 480 -14.90 -19.91 -6.56
C GLY A 480 -13.90 -19.75 -7.71
N VAL A 481 -13.90 -18.63 -8.42
CA VAL A 481 -12.99 -18.38 -9.54
C VAL A 481 -11.67 -17.81 -9.03
N ILE A 482 -10.58 -18.51 -9.36
CA ILE A 482 -9.21 -18.10 -9.06
C ILE A 482 -8.41 -18.08 -10.35
N ASP A 483 -7.85 -16.93 -10.68
CA ASP A 483 -6.91 -16.80 -11.80
C ASP A 483 -5.49 -16.93 -11.28
N ASP A 484 -4.69 -17.64 -12.03
CA ASP A 484 -3.25 -17.79 -11.81
C ASP A 484 -2.50 -16.85 -12.76
N PHE A 485 -1.74 -15.91 -12.22
CA PHE A 485 -1.00 -14.92 -12.99
C PHE A 485 0.50 -14.99 -12.69
N PRO A 486 1.32 -15.42 -13.67
CA PRO A 486 2.78 -15.46 -13.53
C PRO A 486 3.35 -14.05 -13.68
N GLY A 487 3.63 -13.38 -12.57
CA GLY A 487 4.19 -12.04 -12.53
C GLY A 487 3.90 -11.30 -11.24
N ASN A 488 4.42 -10.08 -11.12
CA ASN A 488 4.22 -9.24 -9.97
C ASN A 488 2.88 -8.48 -10.04
N TYR A 489 2.57 -7.76 -8.96
CA TYR A 489 1.29 -7.05 -8.82
C TYR A 489 1.09 -5.94 -9.87
N THR A 490 2.14 -5.17 -10.17
CA THR A 490 2.09 -4.09 -11.17
C THR A 490 1.78 -4.66 -12.57
N GLN A 491 2.40 -5.78 -12.95
CA GLN A 491 2.13 -6.46 -14.23
C GLN A 491 0.70 -6.97 -14.31
N TYR A 492 0.20 -7.60 -13.22
CA TYR A 492 -1.19 -8.03 -13.14
C TYR A 492 -2.16 -6.85 -13.34
N ARG A 493 -1.91 -5.71 -12.71
CA ARG A 493 -2.78 -4.52 -12.85
C ARG A 493 -2.80 -3.96 -14.27
N GLN A 494 -1.65 -3.89 -14.92
CA GLN A 494 -1.59 -3.47 -16.32
C GLN A 494 -2.42 -4.41 -17.20
N TYR A 495 -2.28 -5.71 -17.01
CA TYR A 495 -3.07 -6.72 -17.72
C TYR A 495 -4.58 -6.59 -17.45
N SER A 496 -4.98 -6.47 -16.18
CA SER A 496 -6.39 -6.29 -15.78
C SER A 496 -7.03 -5.03 -16.39
N VAL A 497 -6.30 -3.91 -16.44
CA VAL A 497 -6.79 -2.66 -17.08
C VAL A 497 -6.94 -2.83 -18.59
N LEU A 498 -6.07 -3.57 -19.23
CA LEU A 498 -6.19 -3.86 -20.66
C LEU A 498 -7.41 -4.75 -20.94
N GLN A 499 -7.60 -5.83 -20.18
CA GLN A 499 -8.78 -6.70 -20.30
C GLN A 499 -10.09 -5.94 -20.08
N SER A 500 -10.18 -5.12 -19.03
CA SER A 500 -11.40 -4.36 -18.76
C SER A 500 -11.73 -3.34 -19.86
N LYS A 501 -10.71 -2.79 -20.54
CA LYS A 501 -10.92 -1.92 -21.71
C LYS A 501 -11.37 -2.69 -22.94
N GLU A 502 -10.90 -3.91 -23.14
CA GLU A 502 -11.31 -4.79 -24.23
C GLU A 502 -12.74 -5.30 -24.01
N GLU A 503 -13.06 -5.72 -22.79
CA GLU A 503 -14.43 -6.13 -22.42
C GLU A 503 -15.43 -4.96 -22.55
N ALA A 504 -15.05 -3.76 -22.11
CA ALA A 504 -15.89 -2.56 -22.27
C ALA A 504 -16.10 -2.19 -23.75
N LYS A 505 -15.10 -2.39 -24.61
CA LYS A 505 -15.24 -2.22 -26.06
C LYS A 505 -16.12 -3.31 -26.67
N ALA A 506 -15.97 -4.55 -26.22
CA ALA A 506 -16.81 -5.67 -26.66
C ALA A 506 -18.28 -5.47 -26.26
N ASP A 507 -18.53 -5.06 -24.99
CA ASP A 507 -19.88 -4.75 -24.50
C ASP A 507 -20.51 -3.52 -25.18
N ALA A 508 -19.73 -2.49 -25.48
CA ALA A 508 -20.20 -1.36 -26.26
C ALA A 508 -20.60 -1.79 -27.68
N SER A 509 -19.80 -2.63 -28.33
CA SER A 509 -20.11 -3.18 -29.63
C SER A 509 -21.36 -4.11 -29.64
N VAL A 510 -21.57 -4.84 -28.53
CA VAL A 510 -22.78 -5.69 -28.35
C VAL A 510 -24.04 -4.85 -28.06
N LYS A 511 -23.88 -3.76 -27.30
CA LYS A 511 -24.98 -2.81 -27.04
C LYS A 511 -25.36 -2.02 -28.28
N GLU A 512 -24.40 -1.61 -29.10
CA GLU A 512 -24.66 -1.03 -30.40
C GLU A 512 -25.40 -2.04 -31.30
N LYS A 513 -24.95 -3.29 -31.40
CA LYS A 513 -25.64 -4.34 -32.13
C LYS A 513 -27.06 -4.65 -31.61
N LYS A 514 -27.33 -4.52 -30.31
CA LYS A 514 -28.69 -4.68 -29.73
C LYS A 514 -29.57 -3.44 -29.93
N SER A 515 -29.01 -2.24 -29.96
CA SER A 515 -29.74 -1.00 -30.29
C SER A 515 -30.23 -0.99 -31.75
N TYR A 516 -29.41 -1.49 -32.68
CA TYR A 516 -29.79 -1.60 -34.09
C TYR A 516 -30.85 -2.69 -34.40
N ARG A 517 -31.08 -3.66 -33.51
CA ARG A 517 -32.08 -4.72 -33.71
C ARG A 517 -33.53 -4.35 -33.38
N ASN A 518 -33.75 -3.19 -32.73
CA ASN A 518 -35.10 -2.77 -32.32
C ASN A 518 -35.67 -1.62 -33.14
N ASP A 519 -35.01 -1.18 -34.21
CA ASP A 519 -35.58 -0.21 -35.14
C ASP A 519 -36.10 -0.92 -36.39
N SER A 520 -37.37 -0.74 -36.64
CA SER A 520 -38.15 -1.32 -37.76
C SER A 520 -37.43 -1.17 -39.10
N ARG A 521 -37.40 -2.23 -39.90
CA ARG A 521 -36.93 -2.35 -41.28
C ARG A 521 -37.11 -1.05 -42.08
N ARG A 522 -36.09 -0.20 -42.06
CA ARG A 522 -36.00 0.99 -42.89
C ARG A 522 -35.47 0.54 -44.24
N ARG A 523 -36.25 0.70 -45.32
CA ARG A 523 -35.75 0.46 -46.65
C ARG A 523 -34.84 1.62 -47.09
N MET A 524 -33.74 1.31 -47.77
CA MET A 524 -32.87 2.31 -48.37
C MET A 524 -33.65 3.33 -49.18
N SER A 525 -33.34 4.62 -48.97
CA SER A 525 -33.87 5.68 -49.84
C SER A 525 -33.16 5.64 -51.21
N TYR A 526 -33.77 6.20 -52.24
CA TYR A 526 -33.18 6.26 -53.59
C TYR A 526 -31.80 6.94 -53.62
N LYS A 527 -31.56 7.90 -52.73
CA LYS A 527 -30.25 8.57 -52.56
C LYS A 527 -29.21 7.63 -51.97
N GLU A 528 -29.57 6.88 -50.91
CA GLU A 528 -28.70 5.93 -50.24
C GLU A 528 -28.30 4.77 -51.15
N LYS A 529 -29.20 4.31 -51.98
CA LYS A 529 -28.92 3.25 -52.99
C LYS A 529 -27.92 3.72 -54.04
N ARG A 530 -28.03 4.95 -54.49
CA ARG A 530 -27.08 5.52 -55.44
C ARG A 530 -25.72 5.79 -54.81
N GLU A 531 -25.68 6.18 -53.55
CA GLU A 531 -24.45 6.34 -52.73
C GLU A 531 -23.74 4.99 -52.55
N PHE A 532 -24.50 3.93 -52.28
CA PHE A 532 -23.99 2.56 -52.12
C PHE A 532 -23.33 2.05 -53.42
N GLU A 533 -24.00 2.17 -54.56
CA GLU A 533 -23.45 1.77 -55.86
C GLU A 533 -22.22 2.61 -56.27
N GLN A 534 -22.14 3.87 -55.85
CA GLN A 534 -20.97 4.73 -56.10
C GLN A 534 -19.80 4.35 -55.22
N LEU A 535 -20.03 4.10 -53.91
CA LEU A 535 -19.01 3.67 -53.00
C LEU A 535 -18.38 2.33 -53.41
N GLU A 536 -19.17 1.38 -53.91
CA GLU A 536 -18.67 0.10 -54.40
C GLU A 536 -17.68 0.27 -55.57
N LYS A 537 -17.98 1.20 -56.50
CA LYS A 537 -17.08 1.52 -57.61
C LYS A 537 -15.82 2.26 -57.16
N ASP A 538 -15.99 3.17 -56.21
CA ASP A 538 -14.87 3.97 -55.69
C ASP A 538 -13.90 3.08 -54.90
N ILE A 539 -14.41 2.17 -54.06
CA ILE A 539 -13.58 1.22 -53.29
C ILE A 539 -12.80 0.32 -54.26
N ALA A 540 -13.46 -0.28 -55.26
CA ALA A 540 -12.81 -1.13 -56.26
C ALA A 540 -11.69 -0.38 -57.04
N SER A 541 -11.90 0.92 -57.37
CA SER A 541 -10.90 1.72 -58.04
C SER A 541 -9.70 2.08 -57.13
N LEU A 542 -9.93 2.32 -55.85
CA LEU A 542 -8.90 2.63 -54.88
C LEU A 542 -8.08 1.36 -54.52
N GLU A 543 -8.72 0.22 -54.41
CA GLU A 543 -8.06 -1.08 -54.22
C GLU A 543 -7.13 -1.43 -55.38
N GLN A 544 -7.60 -1.14 -56.61
CA GLN A 544 -6.78 -1.34 -57.81
C GLN A 544 -5.55 -0.40 -57.80
N GLN A 545 -5.70 0.86 -57.45
CA GLN A 545 -4.61 1.80 -57.31
C GLN A 545 -3.62 1.40 -56.19
N GLN A 546 -4.13 0.91 -55.07
CA GLN A 546 -3.32 0.36 -54.00
C GLN A 546 -2.46 -0.82 -54.51
N HIS A 547 -3.08 -1.75 -55.24
CA HIS A 547 -2.37 -2.92 -55.76
C HIS A 547 -1.29 -2.51 -56.78
N GLU A 548 -1.55 -1.55 -57.68
CA GLU A 548 -0.59 -1.04 -58.64
C GLU A 548 0.61 -0.35 -57.92
N ILE A 549 0.36 0.35 -56.83
CA ILE A 549 1.42 0.99 -56.01
C ILE A 549 2.21 -0.09 -55.27
N GLU A 550 1.58 -1.09 -54.67
CA GLU A 550 2.24 -2.21 -53.98
C GLU A 550 3.10 -3.05 -54.94
N GLU A 551 2.58 -3.36 -56.16
CA GLU A 551 3.39 -4.03 -57.19
C GLU A 551 4.58 -3.19 -57.65
N ALA A 552 4.40 -1.89 -57.84
CA ALA A 552 5.47 -1.01 -58.25
C ALA A 552 6.56 -0.89 -57.15
N LEU A 553 6.17 -0.85 -55.88
CA LEU A 553 7.11 -0.88 -54.73
C LEU A 553 7.86 -2.20 -54.62
N CYS A 554 7.24 -3.33 -55.01
CA CYS A 554 7.85 -4.65 -55.01
C CYS A 554 8.78 -4.92 -56.23
N SER A 555 8.62 -4.20 -57.33
CA SER A 555 9.37 -4.42 -58.55
C SER A 555 10.84 -4.04 -58.50
N GLY A 556 11.28 -3.24 -57.52
CA GLY A 556 12.67 -2.82 -57.31
C GLY A 556 13.25 -1.92 -58.42
N THR A 557 12.45 -1.42 -59.33
CA THR A 557 12.89 -0.63 -60.51
C THR A 557 12.69 0.88 -60.37
N LEU A 558 12.15 1.35 -59.20
CA LEU A 558 11.81 2.74 -58.95
C LEU A 558 13.01 3.57 -58.48
N SER A 559 13.03 4.85 -58.87
CA SER A 559 13.98 5.83 -58.32
C SER A 559 13.69 6.15 -56.86
N VAL A 560 14.68 6.65 -56.13
CA VAL A 560 14.54 6.98 -54.69
C VAL A 560 13.41 8.02 -54.44
N GLU A 561 13.23 8.94 -55.37
CA GLU A 561 12.15 9.96 -55.30
C GLU A 561 10.76 9.35 -55.47
N GLU A 562 10.59 8.49 -56.45
CA GLU A 562 9.31 7.79 -56.71
C GLU A 562 8.96 6.80 -55.57
N LEU A 563 9.96 6.17 -54.98
CA LEU A 563 9.79 5.24 -53.86
C LEU A 563 9.31 6.00 -52.60
N THR A 564 9.81 7.22 -52.39
CA THR A 564 9.40 8.08 -51.26
C THR A 564 7.98 8.61 -51.46
N GLU A 565 7.60 9.01 -52.70
CA GLU A 565 6.28 9.49 -53.02
C GLU A 565 5.21 8.39 -52.92
N LYS A 566 5.49 7.22 -53.48
CA LYS A 566 4.56 6.06 -53.42
C LYS A 566 4.40 5.51 -52.01
N SER A 567 5.46 5.51 -51.21
CA SER A 567 5.40 5.13 -49.78
C SER A 567 4.59 6.11 -48.93
N ARG A 568 4.46 7.39 -49.34
CA ARG A 568 3.59 8.37 -48.67
C ARG A 568 2.15 8.31 -49.11
N LEU A 569 1.89 7.84 -50.35
CA LEU A 569 0.53 7.71 -50.90
C LEU A 569 -0.17 6.47 -50.36
N LEU A 570 0.56 5.37 -50.13
CA LEU A 570 -0.02 4.09 -49.69
C LEU A 570 -0.83 4.17 -48.39
N PRO A 571 -0.35 4.82 -47.29
CA PRO A 571 -1.15 4.96 -46.09
C PRO A 571 -2.39 5.81 -46.27
N LYS A 572 -2.34 6.85 -47.11
CA LYS A 572 -3.51 7.71 -47.39
C LYS A 572 -4.59 6.96 -48.18
N LEU A 573 -4.19 6.15 -49.16
CA LEU A 573 -5.11 5.29 -49.90
C LEU A 573 -5.76 4.25 -48.99
N LYS A 574 -5.00 3.65 -48.05
CA LYS A 574 -5.56 2.72 -47.07
C LYS A 574 -6.60 3.40 -46.16
N GLU A 575 -6.30 4.59 -45.70
CA GLU A 575 -7.22 5.36 -44.85
C GLU A 575 -8.51 5.74 -45.62
N GLU A 576 -8.39 6.13 -46.90
CA GLU A 576 -9.55 6.40 -47.76
C GLU A 576 -10.38 5.15 -48.07
N ILE A 577 -9.75 3.99 -48.30
CA ILE A 577 -10.42 2.70 -48.51
C ILE A 577 -11.16 2.30 -47.22
N ASP A 578 -10.52 2.43 -46.04
CA ASP A 578 -11.14 2.11 -44.77
C ASP A 578 -12.35 3.01 -44.47
N GLU A 579 -12.26 4.31 -44.73
CA GLU A 579 -13.34 5.27 -44.52
C GLU A 579 -14.54 4.97 -45.43
N LYS A 580 -14.29 4.73 -46.72
CA LYS A 580 -15.34 4.39 -47.69
C LYS A 580 -15.94 3.00 -47.44
N SER A 581 -15.13 2.03 -46.99
CA SER A 581 -15.58 0.69 -46.65
C SER A 581 -16.47 0.70 -45.40
N MET A 582 -16.17 1.51 -44.42
CA MET A 582 -17.04 1.70 -43.24
C MET A 582 -18.39 2.27 -43.65
N ARG A 583 -18.41 3.26 -44.56
CA ARG A 583 -19.65 3.86 -45.03
C ARG A 583 -20.45 2.90 -45.90
N TRP A 584 -19.79 2.10 -46.73
CA TRP A 584 -20.41 1.05 -47.52
C TRP A 584 -21.04 -0.04 -46.64
N LEU A 585 -20.37 -0.46 -45.56
CA LEU A 585 -20.88 -1.40 -44.55
C LEU A 585 -22.14 -0.88 -43.85
N GLU A 586 -22.16 0.40 -43.44
CA GLU A 586 -23.34 1.04 -42.85
C GLU A 586 -24.56 0.99 -43.79
N LEU A 587 -24.35 1.24 -45.09
CA LEU A 587 -25.40 1.20 -46.06
C LEU A 587 -25.83 -0.24 -46.41
N SER A 588 -24.91 -1.20 -46.43
CA SER A 588 -25.20 -2.61 -46.67
C SER A 588 -26.07 -3.25 -45.58
N GLU A 589 -25.92 -2.81 -44.32
CA GLU A 589 -26.77 -3.26 -43.22
C GLU A 589 -28.24 -2.79 -43.34
N ILE A 590 -28.49 -1.75 -44.14
CA ILE A 590 -29.85 -1.26 -44.42
C ILE A 590 -30.51 -2.06 -45.57
N GLU A 591 -29.72 -2.69 -46.44
CA GLU A 591 -30.22 -3.50 -47.57
C GLU A 591 -30.59 -4.94 -47.18
N GLY A 592 -29.95 -5.51 -46.12
CA GLY A 592 -30.21 -6.84 -45.57
C GLY A 592 -31.29 -6.80 -44.50
#